data_c09937ea793fb6ee39dab9547ea8b32b
#
_entry.id   c09937ea793fb6ee39dab9547ea8b32b
#
_cell.length_a   1.000
_cell.length_b   1.000
_cell.length_c   1.000
_cell.angle_alpha   90.00
_cell.angle_beta   90.00
_cell.angle_gamma   90.00
#
_symmetry.space_group_name_H-M   'P 1'
#
loop_
_entity.id
_entity.type
_entity.pdbx_description
1 polymer ?
#
loop_
_entity_poly.entity_id
_entity_poly.type
_entity_poly.pdbx_seq_one_letter_code
_entity_poly.pdbx_strand_id
1 'polypeptide(L)'
;ELFFIQLNILRTSNLRKLKLRGIVFPSVGDYFNTFYKEYLPFELTNAQKRVVREIRADMGSGRQMNRLLQGDVGSGKTLVALLSMLLAVDNHCQACMMAPTEILATQHYATVMGFLKDMDIKVALLTGSTKKKERNKILPAIASGEIQLVIGTHALIEETVVFSSLGLAIIDEQHRFGVEQRSRLWTKNAVVPHVLVMTATPIP
;
A
#
# COMPACT_ATOMS: atom_id res chain seq x y z
N GLU A 1 6.45 -36.24 1.89
CA GLU A 1 6.81 -35.11 2.78
C GLU A 1 6.39 -33.77 2.18
N LEU A 2 6.78 -33.46 0.94
CA LEU A 2 6.46 -32.18 0.26
C LEU A 2 4.95 -31.89 0.18
N PHE A 3 4.14 -32.93 -0.06
CA PHE A 3 2.68 -32.82 -0.10
C PHE A 3 2.08 -32.39 1.23
N PHE A 4 2.53 -32.97 2.34
CA PHE A 4 2.04 -32.60 3.68
C PHE A 4 2.49 -31.21 4.10
N ILE A 5 3.68 -30.77 3.69
CA ILE A 5 4.16 -29.39 3.91
C ILE A 5 3.29 -28.41 3.14
N GLN A 6 3.01 -28.67 1.86
CA GLN A 6 2.12 -27.87 1.03
C GLN A 6 0.70 -27.81 1.59
N LEU A 7 0.18 -28.94 2.04
CA LEU A 7 -1.17 -29.02 2.63
C LEU A 7 -1.27 -28.21 3.93
N ASN A 8 -0.25 -28.26 4.77
CA ASN A 8 -0.17 -27.45 5.99
C ASN A 8 -0.04 -25.94 5.68
N ILE A 9 0.74 -25.55 4.68
CA ILE A 9 0.85 -24.16 4.22
C ILE A 9 -0.50 -23.65 3.71
N LEU A 10 -1.18 -24.43 2.86
CA LEU A 10 -2.50 -24.11 2.34
C LEU A 10 -3.55 -24.03 3.45
N ARG A 11 -3.54 -24.97 4.41
CA ARG A 11 -4.43 -24.95 5.57
C ARG A 11 -4.20 -23.70 6.43
N THR A 12 -2.95 -23.37 6.73
CA THR A 12 -2.60 -22.19 7.53
C THR A 12 -2.97 -20.90 6.81
N SER A 13 -2.75 -20.84 5.50
CA SER A 13 -3.16 -19.71 4.65
C SER A 13 -4.68 -19.54 4.64
N ASN A 14 -5.44 -20.63 4.48
CA ASN A 14 -6.90 -20.59 4.49
C ASN A 14 -7.46 -20.23 5.88
N LEU A 15 -6.87 -20.75 6.97
CA LEU A 15 -7.27 -20.37 8.32
C LEU A 15 -6.98 -18.88 8.62
N ARG A 16 -5.88 -18.32 8.11
CA ARG A 16 -5.64 -16.87 8.17
C ARG A 16 -6.70 -16.08 7.41
N LYS A 17 -7.01 -16.47 6.18
CA LYS A 17 -8.06 -15.82 5.35
C LYS A 17 -9.44 -15.84 6.04
N LEU A 18 -9.73 -16.87 6.82
CA LEU A 18 -11.00 -17.00 7.55
C LEU A 18 -11.04 -16.18 8.85
N LYS A 19 -9.88 -15.94 9.48
CA LYS A 19 -9.79 -15.28 10.80
C LYS A 19 -9.59 -13.77 10.72
N LEU A 20 -8.96 -13.25 9.67
CA LEU A 20 -8.65 -11.82 9.56
C LEU A 20 -9.73 -11.11 8.73
N ARG A 21 -10.63 -10.41 9.42
CA ARG A 21 -11.53 -9.45 8.78
C ARG A 21 -10.72 -8.27 8.29
N GLY A 22 -10.90 -7.91 7.01
CA GLY A 22 -10.33 -6.71 6.42
C GLY A 22 -11.33 -5.54 6.43
N ILE A 23 -10.81 -4.35 6.26
CA ILE A 23 -11.64 -3.18 5.98
C ILE A 23 -12.31 -3.42 4.62
N VAL A 24 -13.60 -3.11 4.50
CA VAL A 24 -14.31 -3.25 3.21
C VAL A 24 -14.19 -1.94 2.44
N PHE A 25 -13.72 -2.01 1.20
CA PHE A 25 -13.73 -0.88 0.26
C PHE A 25 -14.86 -1.08 -0.76
N PRO A 26 -16.08 -0.63 -0.46
CA PRO A 26 -17.25 -0.90 -1.30
C PRO A 26 -17.25 -0.07 -2.58
N SER A 27 -16.67 1.14 -2.54
CA SER A 27 -16.81 2.11 -3.62
C SER A 27 -15.52 2.32 -4.42
N VAL A 28 -15.69 2.67 -5.68
CA VAL A 28 -14.70 3.36 -6.52
C VAL A 28 -15.22 4.78 -6.66
N GLY A 29 -14.57 5.69 -5.98
CA GLY A 29 -15.03 7.07 -5.88
C GLY A 29 -14.39 8.00 -6.91
N ASP A 30 -14.45 9.28 -6.59
CA ASP A 30 -14.04 10.34 -7.51
C ASP A 30 -12.52 10.41 -7.69
N TYR A 31 -11.73 10.16 -6.67
CA TYR A 31 -10.27 10.19 -6.80
C TYR A 31 -9.75 9.17 -7.81
N PHE A 32 -10.21 7.92 -7.70
CA PHE A 32 -9.83 6.88 -8.64
C PHE A 32 -10.34 7.19 -10.04
N ASN A 33 -11.63 7.55 -10.18
CA ASN A 33 -12.26 7.78 -11.47
C ASN A 33 -11.66 8.98 -12.20
N THR A 34 -11.45 10.09 -11.51
CA THR A 34 -10.85 11.32 -12.07
C THR A 34 -9.41 11.03 -12.50
N PHE A 35 -8.62 10.40 -11.62
CA PHE A 35 -7.26 10.01 -12.00
C PHE A 35 -7.22 9.13 -13.24
N TYR A 36 -8.07 8.09 -13.28
CA TYR A 36 -8.10 7.14 -14.38
C TYR A 36 -8.53 7.75 -15.71
N LYS A 37 -9.46 8.73 -15.69
CA LYS A 37 -10.02 9.34 -16.90
C LYS A 37 -9.22 10.54 -17.39
N GLU A 38 -8.69 11.35 -16.47
CA GLU A 38 -8.19 12.69 -16.79
C GLU A 38 -6.66 12.82 -16.62
N TYR A 39 -6.09 12.12 -15.63
CA TYR A 39 -4.67 12.32 -15.27
C TYR A 39 -3.77 11.17 -15.65
N LEU A 40 -4.33 10.04 -16.10
CA LEU A 40 -3.52 8.92 -16.56
C LEU A 40 -2.90 9.26 -17.94
N PRO A 41 -1.56 9.38 -18.05
CA PRO A 41 -0.93 9.90 -19.27
C PRO A 41 -0.89 8.87 -20.42
N PHE A 42 -1.32 7.63 -20.17
CA PHE A 42 -1.35 6.52 -21.14
C PHE A 42 -2.38 5.47 -20.74
N GLU A 43 -2.82 4.66 -21.70
CA GLU A 43 -3.72 3.56 -21.38
C GLU A 43 -3.01 2.44 -20.58
N LEU A 44 -3.71 1.91 -19.59
CA LEU A 44 -3.26 0.72 -18.89
C LEU A 44 -3.22 -0.48 -19.81
N THR A 45 -2.21 -1.31 -19.67
CA THR A 45 -2.16 -2.61 -20.33
C THR A 45 -3.29 -3.53 -19.82
N ASN A 46 -3.64 -4.54 -20.60
CA ASN A 46 -4.65 -5.52 -20.19
C ASN A 46 -4.28 -6.24 -18.88
N ALA A 47 -2.99 -6.49 -18.68
CA ALA A 47 -2.47 -7.09 -17.45
C ALA A 47 -2.70 -6.16 -16.24
N GLN A 48 -2.35 -4.88 -16.36
CA GLN A 48 -2.57 -3.88 -15.31
C GLN A 48 -4.07 -3.70 -15.01
N LYS A 49 -4.92 -3.59 -16.04
CA LYS A 49 -6.39 -3.53 -15.90
C LYS A 49 -6.95 -4.75 -15.15
N ARG A 50 -6.43 -5.94 -15.45
CA ARG A 50 -6.81 -7.18 -14.75
C ARG A 50 -6.41 -7.14 -13.28
N VAL A 51 -5.15 -6.83 -13.00
CA VAL A 51 -4.62 -6.79 -11.63
C VAL A 51 -5.35 -5.78 -10.76
N VAL A 52 -5.62 -4.58 -11.27
CA VAL A 52 -6.39 -3.54 -10.54
C VAL A 52 -7.81 -4.04 -10.22
N ARG A 53 -8.47 -4.72 -11.17
CA ARG A 53 -9.79 -5.32 -10.93
C ARG A 53 -9.76 -6.41 -9.84
N GLU A 54 -8.73 -7.25 -9.84
CA GLU A 54 -8.56 -8.29 -8.82
C GLU A 54 -8.27 -7.69 -7.44
N ILE A 55 -7.40 -6.69 -7.35
CA ILE A 55 -7.11 -5.95 -6.10
C ILE A 55 -8.40 -5.33 -5.55
N ARG A 56 -9.19 -4.65 -6.40
CA ARG A 56 -10.48 -4.07 -6.02
C ARG A 56 -11.45 -5.13 -5.50
N ALA A 57 -11.57 -6.26 -6.18
CA ALA A 57 -12.46 -7.35 -5.75
C ALA A 57 -12.07 -7.90 -4.37
N ASP A 58 -10.77 -8.07 -4.12
CA ASP A 58 -10.29 -8.54 -2.82
C ASP A 58 -10.54 -7.51 -1.70
N MET A 59 -10.26 -6.22 -1.95
CA MET A 59 -10.51 -5.15 -0.97
C MET A 59 -12.00 -4.99 -0.64
N GLY A 60 -12.90 -5.30 -1.58
CA GLY A 60 -14.35 -5.30 -1.38
C GLY A 60 -14.90 -6.55 -0.69
N SER A 61 -14.10 -7.61 -0.50
CA SER A 61 -14.55 -8.93 -0.06
C SER A 61 -14.84 -9.06 1.45
N GLY A 62 -14.47 -8.07 2.26
CA GLY A 62 -14.53 -8.13 3.73
C GLY A 62 -13.42 -8.98 4.37
N ARG A 63 -12.51 -9.49 3.58
CA ARG A 63 -11.32 -10.22 4.04
C ARG A 63 -10.07 -9.37 3.83
N GLN A 64 -9.07 -9.55 4.68
CA GLN A 64 -7.78 -8.89 4.47
C GLN A 64 -7.16 -9.35 3.14
N MET A 65 -6.97 -8.42 2.21
CA MET A 65 -6.15 -8.69 1.03
C MET A 65 -4.68 -8.80 1.43
N ASN A 66 -4.02 -9.83 0.95
CA ASN A 66 -2.56 -9.96 1.01
C ASN A 66 -2.09 -10.52 -0.34
N ARG A 67 -1.66 -9.62 -1.22
CA ARG A 67 -1.27 -9.95 -2.60
C ARG A 67 0.17 -9.61 -2.88
N LEU A 68 0.77 -10.41 -3.75
CA LEU A 68 2.06 -10.15 -4.37
C LEU A 68 1.83 -9.64 -5.79
N LEU A 69 2.32 -8.44 -6.07
CA LEU A 69 2.40 -7.85 -7.40
C LEU A 69 3.82 -8.03 -7.94
N GLN A 70 3.98 -8.99 -8.82
CA GLN A 70 5.24 -9.27 -9.48
C GLN A 70 5.25 -8.71 -10.90
N GLY A 71 6.36 -8.15 -11.33
CA GLY A 71 6.56 -7.67 -12.69
C GLY A 71 7.93 -7.03 -12.84
N ASP A 72 8.43 -6.97 -14.05
CA ASP A 72 9.75 -6.44 -14.37
C ASP A 72 9.91 -4.96 -13.96
N VAL A 73 11.16 -4.49 -13.93
CA VAL A 73 11.44 -3.06 -13.78
C VAL A 73 10.79 -2.30 -14.94
N GLY A 74 10.08 -1.22 -14.64
CA GLY A 74 9.35 -0.45 -15.66
C GLY A 74 7.98 -1.02 -16.06
N SER A 75 7.52 -2.14 -15.51
CA SER A 75 6.20 -2.73 -15.81
C SER A 75 5.00 -1.93 -15.28
N GLY A 76 5.26 -0.80 -14.61
CA GLY A 76 4.21 0.08 -14.07
C GLY A 76 3.62 -0.37 -12.73
N LYS A 77 4.35 -1.18 -11.93
CA LYS A 77 3.91 -1.58 -10.57
C LYS A 77 3.53 -0.39 -9.70
N THR A 78 4.32 0.69 -9.76
CA THR A 78 4.05 1.92 -9.00
C THR A 78 2.70 2.55 -9.37
N LEU A 79 2.30 2.46 -10.63
CA LEU A 79 1.00 2.95 -11.08
C LEU A 79 -0.16 2.08 -10.55
N VAL A 80 -0.01 0.76 -10.57
CA VAL A 80 -0.98 -0.17 -9.97
C VAL A 80 -1.09 0.07 -8.47
N ALA A 81 0.03 0.33 -7.80
CA ALA A 81 0.08 0.70 -6.39
C ALA A 81 -0.68 2.01 -6.15
N LEU A 82 -0.41 3.06 -6.93
CA LEU A 82 -1.11 4.34 -6.83
C LEU A 82 -2.62 4.19 -7.01
N LEU A 83 -3.07 3.49 -8.03
CA LEU A 83 -4.50 3.20 -8.24
C LEU A 83 -5.12 2.48 -7.03
N SER A 84 -4.37 1.55 -6.40
CA SER A 84 -4.81 0.88 -5.19
C SER A 84 -4.87 1.82 -3.98
N MET A 85 -3.93 2.78 -3.88
CA MET A 85 -3.95 3.81 -2.84
C MET A 85 -5.14 4.76 -3.02
N LEU A 86 -5.48 5.13 -4.25
CA LEU A 86 -6.66 5.96 -4.53
C LEU A 86 -7.96 5.25 -4.14
N LEU A 87 -8.06 3.93 -4.33
CA LEU A 87 -9.19 3.16 -3.80
C LEU A 87 -9.31 3.26 -2.27
N ALA A 88 -8.18 3.27 -1.55
CA ALA A 88 -8.22 3.46 -0.09
C ALA A 88 -8.71 4.87 0.28
N VAL A 89 -8.22 5.91 -0.41
CA VAL A 89 -8.65 7.30 -0.19
C VAL A 89 -10.14 7.49 -0.48
N ASP A 90 -10.64 6.91 -1.57
CA ASP A 90 -12.07 6.90 -1.92
C ASP A 90 -12.97 6.25 -0.83
N ASN A 91 -12.39 5.38 -0.03
CA ASN A 91 -13.07 4.72 1.09
C ASN A 91 -12.67 5.31 2.46
N HIS A 92 -12.25 6.58 2.48
CA HIS A 92 -11.91 7.35 3.69
C HIS A 92 -10.80 6.70 4.53
N CYS A 93 -9.92 5.93 3.89
CA CYS A 93 -8.77 5.31 4.52
C CYS A 93 -7.47 5.94 4.03
N GLN A 94 -6.48 5.93 4.92
CA GLN A 94 -5.12 6.26 4.55
C GLN A 94 -4.43 5.07 3.90
N ALA A 95 -3.44 5.36 3.05
CA ALA A 95 -2.56 4.33 2.52
C ALA A 95 -1.09 4.70 2.74
N CYS A 96 -0.25 3.71 2.95
CA CYS A 96 1.19 3.91 3.02
C CYS A 96 1.94 3.03 2.01
N MET A 97 3.08 3.55 1.54
CA MET A 97 4.02 2.81 0.71
C MET A 97 5.39 2.80 1.36
N MET A 98 5.88 1.63 1.69
CA MET A 98 7.17 1.41 2.32
C MET A 98 8.20 0.93 1.30
N ALA A 99 9.29 1.68 1.16
CA ALA A 99 10.43 1.35 0.31
C ALA A 99 11.65 0.96 1.16
N PRO A 100 12.54 0.09 0.66
CA PRO A 100 13.68 -0.40 1.43
C PRO A 100 14.77 0.64 1.68
N THR A 101 14.84 1.68 0.85
CA THR A 101 15.85 2.75 0.96
C THR A 101 15.20 4.13 0.83
N GLU A 102 15.87 5.15 1.36
CA GLU A 102 15.42 6.54 1.25
C GLU A 102 15.42 7.03 -0.21
N ILE A 103 16.36 6.55 -1.03
CA ILE A 103 16.42 6.89 -2.45
C ILE A 103 15.16 6.39 -3.15
N LEU A 104 14.78 5.14 -2.96
CA LEU A 104 13.57 4.57 -3.55
C LEU A 104 12.30 5.23 -3.00
N ALA A 105 12.24 5.51 -1.69
CA ALA A 105 11.13 6.24 -1.10
C ALA A 105 10.96 7.63 -1.73
N THR A 106 12.06 8.36 -1.93
CA THR A 106 12.06 9.68 -2.58
C THR A 106 11.64 9.59 -4.05
N GLN A 107 12.08 8.57 -4.78
CA GLN A 107 11.68 8.33 -6.16
C GLN A 107 10.17 8.02 -6.26
N HIS A 108 9.65 7.14 -5.40
CA HIS A 108 8.22 6.85 -5.35
C HIS A 108 7.42 8.11 -4.99
N TYR A 109 7.88 8.88 -4.02
CA TYR A 109 7.23 10.13 -3.63
C TYR A 109 7.18 11.12 -4.80
N ALA A 110 8.29 11.36 -5.48
CA ALA A 110 8.34 12.25 -6.63
C ALA A 110 7.41 11.77 -7.77
N THR A 111 7.40 10.47 -8.05
CA THR A 111 6.52 9.87 -9.06
C THR A 111 5.04 10.06 -8.69
N VAL A 112 4.67 9.75 -7.46
CA VAL A 112 3.28 9.90 -6.98
C VAL A 112 2.84 11.36 -6.99
N MET A 113 3.69 12.28 -6.50
CA MET A 113 3.42 13.72 -6.54
C MET A 113 3.26 14.24 -7.98
N GLY A 114 4.07 13.73 -8.92
CA GLY A 114 3.93 14.07 -10.34
C GLY A 114 2.58 13.66 -10.93
N PHE A 115 2.08 12.49 -10.55
CA PHE A 115 0.76 12.01 -10.97
C PHE A 115 -0.40 12.73 -10.30
N LEU A 116 -0.25 13.14 -9.03
CA LEU A 116 -1.33 13.72 -8.23
C LEU A 116 -1.29 15.26 -8.16
N LYS A 117 -0.44 15.92 -8.97
CA LYS A 117 -0.18 17.36 -8.89
C LYS A 117 -1.44 18.23 -8.96
N ASP A 118 -2.46 17.78 -9.70
CA ASP A 118 -3.71 18.51 -9.94
C ASP A 118 -4.90 17.92 -9.15
N MET A 119 -4.60 17.05 -8.16
CA MET A 119 -5.60 16.41 -7.30
C MET A 119 -5.45 16.89 -5.86
N ASP A 120 -6.58 17.06 -5.16
CA ASP A 120 -6.59 17.44 -3.75
C ASP A 120 -6.32 16.22 -2.85
N ILE A 121 -5.10 15.71 -2.92
CA ILE A 121 -4.62 14.58 -2.09
C ILE A 121 -3.29 14.98 -1.46
N LYS A 122 -3.24 14.95 -0.12
CA LYS A 122 -2.02 15.25 0.62
C LYS A 122 -1.15 14.03 0.75
N VAL A 123 0.08 14.15 0.26
CA VAL A 123 1.10 13.10 0.28
C VAL A 123 2.28 13.55 1.14
N ALA A 124 2.76 12.71 2.02
CA ALA A 124 3.97 12.98 2.81
C ALA A 124 5.08 11.96 2.54
N LEU A 125 6.32 12.43 2.62
CA LEU A 125 7.52 11.59 2.64
C LEU A 125 8.05 11.53 4.08
N LEU A 126 8.18 10.31 4.63
CA LEU A 126 8.70 10.07 5.97
C LEU A 126 9.82 9.03 5.95
N THR A 127 11.05 9.49 6.15
CA THR A 127 12.26 8.65 6.16
C THR A 127 13.04 8.83 7.46
N GLY A 128 14.09 8.04 7.65
CA GLY A 128 14.99 8.20 8.80
C GLY A 128 15.68 9.58 8.84
N SER A 129 15.97 10.17 7.67
CA SER A 129 16.61 11.48 7.54
C SER A 129 15.65 12.67 7.63
N THR A 130 14.33 12.44 7.73
CA THR A 130 13.33 13.51 7.85
C THR A 130 13.62 14.37 9.09
N LYS A 131 13.87 15.66 8.87
CA LYS A 131 14.24 16.61 9.95
C LYS A 131 13.15 16.69 11.02
N LYS A 132 13.57 16.82 12.26
CA LYS A 132 12.66 16.88 13.44
C LYS A 132 11.55 17.94 13.26
N LYS A 133 11.87 19.11 12.70
CA LYS A 133 10.88 20.17 12.42
C LYS A 133 9.79 19.75 11.46
N GLU A 134 10.14 19.02 10.40
CA GLU A 134 9.19 18.49 9.41
C GLU A 134 8.41 17.32 10.00
N ARG A 135 9.10 16.42 10.70
CA ARG A 135 8.47 15.29 11.39
C ARG A 135 7.39 15.74 12.38
N ASN A 136 7.65 16.81 13.14
CA ASN A 136 6.68 17.40 14.08
C ASN A 136 5.43 17.97 13.39
N LYS A 137 5.46 18.24 12.08
CA LYS A 137 4.28 18.64 11.30
C LYS A 137 3.59 17.43 10.68
N ILE A 138 4.37 16.48 10.14
CA ILE A 138 3.86 15.30 9.43
C ILE A 138 3.12 14.34 10.38
N LEU A 139 3.68 14.03 11.55
CA LEU A 139 3.10 13.06 12.48
C LEU A 139 1.68 13.43 12.95
N PRO A 140 1.41 14.66 13.41
CA PRO A 140 0.04 15.05 13.77
C PRO A 140 -0.92 15.02 12.58
N ALA A 141 -0.45 15.41 11.38
CA ALA A 141 -1.26 15.41 10.18
C ALA A 141 -1.59 13.99 9.68
N ILE A 142 -0.71 12.99 9.92
CA ILE A 142 -1.03 11.58 9.72
C ILE A 142 -2.08 11.13 10.75
N ALA A 143 -1.87 11.47 12.01
CA ALA A 143 -2.76 11.05 13.10
C ALA A 143 -4.17 11.65 13.00
N SER A 144 -4.31 12.85 12.43
CA SER A 144 -5.61 13.48 12.16
C SER A 144 -6.30 12.97 10.90
N GLY A 145 -5.59 12.26 10.01
CA GLY A 145 -6.09 11.84 8.70
C GLY A 145 -5.98 12.94 7.63
N GLU A 146 -5.39 14.09 7.95
CA GLU A 146 -5.17 15.17 6.98
C GLU A 146 -4.25 14.74 5.83
N ILE A 147 -3.23 13.93 6.12
CA ILE A 147 -2.38 13.28 5.10
C ILE A 147 -3.00 11.93 4.76
N GLN A 148 -3.43 11.78 3.52
CA GLN A 148 -4.05 10.54 3.04
C GLN A 148 -3.03 9.49 2.60
N LEU A 149 -1.92 9.93 1.97
CA LEU A 149 -0.90 9.03 1.46
C LEU A 149 0.44 9.31 2.12
N VAL A 150 1.09 8.25 2.62
CA VAL A 150 2.41 8.36 3.24
C VAL A 150 3.38 7.42 2.54
N ILE A 151 4.48 7.97 2.04
CA ILE A 151 5.56 7.20 1.42
C ILE A 151 6.79 7.32 2.31
N GLY A 152 7.48 6.22 2.54
CA GLY A 152 8.66 6.28 3.40
C GLY A 152 9.42 4.97 3.48
N THR A 153 10.29 4.89 4.48
CA THR A 153 11.11 3.72 4.79
C THR A 153 10.60 3.01 6.05
N HIS A 154 11.46 2.27 6.73
CA HIS A 154 11.17 1.70 8.05
C HIS A 154 10.70 2.73 9.09
N ALA A 155 10.91 4.03 8.86
CA ALA A 155 10.35 5.08 9.70
C ALA A 155 8.82 5.01 9.84
N LEU A 156 8.10 4.44 8.85
CA LEU A 156 6.64 4.28 8.89
C LEU A 156 6.16 3.28 9.96
N ILE A 157 7.02 2.35 10.37
CA ILE A 157 6.68 1.34 11.38
C ILE A 157 7.08 1.73 12.81
N GLU A 158 7.72 2.88 13.00
CA GLU A 158 8.04 3.40 14.32
C GLU A 158 6.77 3.65 15.13
N GLU A 159 6.82 3.44 16.45
CA GLU A 159 5.66 3.59 17.35
C GLU A 159 5.08 5.01 17.32
N THR A 160 5.93 6.01 17.09
CA THR A 160 5.53 7.42 16.98
C THR A 160 4.63 7.73 15.78
N VAL A 161 4.61 6.86 14.77
CA VAL A 161 3.75 7.02 13.58
C VAL A 161 2.41 6.36 13.86
N VAL A 162 1.40 7.17 14.07
CA VAL A 162 0.02 6.74 14.30
C VAL A 162 -0.84 7.16 13.12
N PHE A 163 -1.54 6.22 12.50
CA PHE A 163 -2.50 6.51 11.44
C PHE A 163 -3.90 6.67 12.02
N SER A 164 -4.68 7.58 11.47
CA SER A 164 -6.10 7.73 11.80
C SER A 164 -6.91 6.52 11.35
N SER A 165 -6.69 6.08 10.10
CA SER A 165 -7.39 4.94 9.50
C SER A 165 -6.54 4.34 8.38
N LEU A 166 -5.52 3.54 8.70
CA LEU A 166 -4.70 2.87 7.70
C LEU A 166 -5.47 1.71 7.06
N GLY A 167 -5.87 1.86 5.80
CA GLY A 167 -6.62 0.83 5.06
C GLY A 167 -5.75 -0.03 4.14
N LEU A 168 -4.65 0.53 3.62
CA LEU A 168 -3.75 -0.17 2.69
C LEU A 168 -2.28 0.10 3.04
N ALA A 169 -1.51 -0.97 3.14
CA ALA A 169 -0.05 -0.91 3.24
C ALA A 169 0.58 -1.56 2.00
N ILE A 170 1.43 -0.81 1.31
CA ILE A 170 2.20 -1.29 0.15
C ILE A 170 3.64 -1.46 0.59
N ILE A 171 4.25 -2.59 0.25
CA ILE A 171 5.64 -2.93 0.59
C ILE A 171 6.40 -3.20 -0.70
N ASP A 172 7.35 -2.33 -1.01
CA ASP A 172 8.22 -2.53 -2.17
C ASP A 172 9.43 -3.37 -1.79
N GLU A 173 9.80 -4.34 -2.65
CA GLU A 173 10.95 -5.24 -2.47
C GLU A 173 10.95 -5.95 -1.09
N GLN A 174 9.89 -6.70 -0.82
CA GLN A 174 9.61 -7.38 0.46
C GLN A 174 10.81 -8.14 1.05
N HIS A 175 11.68 -8.73 0.23
CA HIS A 175 12.81 -9.54 0.70
C HIS A 175 13.82 -8.74 1.54
N ARG A 176 13.77 -7.40 1.46
CA ARG A 176 14.62 -6.49 2.24
C ARG A 176 14.04 -6.13 3.62
N PHE A 177 12.84 -6.61 3.94
CA PHE A 177 12.18 -6.36 5.22
C PHE A 177 12.01 -7.65 6.03
N GLY A 178 12.39 -7.61 7.30
CA GLY A 178 12.16 -8.71 8.24
C GLY A 178 10.66 -9.00 8.49
N VAL A 179 10.33 -10.23 8.87
CA VAL A 179 8.95 -10.63 9.20
C VAL A 179 8.38 -9.77 10.33
N GLU A 180 9.19 -9.46 11.33
CA GLU A 180 8.80 -8.65 12.48
C GLU A 180 8.48 -7.19 12.09
N GLN A 181 9.27 -6.60 11.20
CA GLN A 181 9.03 -5.23 10.72
C GLN A 181 7.69 -5.11 10.00
N ARG A 182 7.33 -6.13 9.21
CA ARG A 182 6.03 -6.17 8.52
C ARG A 182 4.87 -6.35 9.50
N SER A 183 5.04 -7.15 10.55
CA SER A 183 3.99 -7.39 11.54
C SER A 183 3.62 -6.10 12.29
N ARG A 184 4.55 -5.18 12.48
CA ARG A 184 4.30 -3.88 13.12
C ARG A 184 3.35 -2.98 12.32
N LEU A 185 3.30 -3.08 10.98
CA LEU A 185 2.29 -2.37 10.20
C LEU A 185 0.87 -2.88 10.49
N TRP A 186 0.71 -4.16 10.81
CA TRP A 186 -0.59 -4.75 11.08
C TRP A 186 -1.17 -4.36 12.44
N THR A 187 -0.31 -3.95 13.38
CA THR A 187 -0.73 -3.51 14.73
C THR A 187 -1.01 -2.01 14.80
N LYS A 188 -0.84 -1.27 13.70
CA LYS A 188 -1.06 0.18 13.66
C LYS A 188 -2.53 0.59 13.75
N ASN A 189 -3.46 -0.32 13.50
CA ASN A 189 -4.90 -0.08 13.57
C ASN A 189 -5.63 -1.20 14.29
N ALA A 190 -6.84 -0.91 14.77
CA ALA A 190 -7.75 -1.91 15.37
C ALA A 190 -8.20 -2.97 14.34
N VAL A 191 -8.32 -2.59 13.07
CA VAL A 191 -8.59 -3.49 11.95
C VAL A 191 -7.34 -3.58 11.08
N VAL A 192 -6.98 -4.80 10.71
CA VAL A 192 -5.75 -5.06 9.93
C VAL A 192 -5.88 -4.47 8.53
N PRO A 193 -4.91 -3.64 8.06
CA PRO A 193 -4.95 -3.08 6.72
C PRO A 193 -4.77 -4.16 5.64
N HIS A 194 -5.24 -3.88 4.44
CA HIS A 194 -4.86 -4.63 3.25
C HIS A 194 -3.37 -4.49 2.98
N VAL A 195 -2.77 -5.54 2.43
CA VAL A 195 -1.33 -5.56 2.11
C VAL A 195 -1.12 -5.89 0.64
N LEU A 196 -0.36 -5.04 -0.03
CA LEU A 196 0.12 -5.26 -1.38
C LEU A 196 1.65 -5.27 -1.37
N VAL A 197 2.23 -6.38 -1.71
CA VAL A 197 3.69 -6.52 -1.83
C VAL A 197 4.07 -6.37 -3.28
N MET A 198 5.08 -5.58 -3.58
CA MET A 198 5.63 -5.43 -4.93
C MET A 198 7.03 -5.99 -5.00
N THR A 199 7.38 -6.65 -6.09
CA THR A 199 8.75 -7.08 -6.36
C THR A 199 9.03 -7.19 -7.86
N ALA A 200 10.26 -6.90 -8.24
CA ALA A 200 10.75 -7.16 -9.60
C ALA A 200 11.34 -8.57 -9.74
N THR A 201 11.84 -9.15 -8.65
CA THR A 201 12.46 -10.47 -8.69
C THR A 201 11.43 -11.58 -8.50
N PRO A 202 11.51 -12.69 -9.27
CA PRO A 202 10.74 -13.89 -8.95
C PRO A 202 11.10 -14.37 -7.53
N ILE A 203 10.05 -14.69 -6.76
CA ILE A 203 10.27 -15.41 -5.50
C ILE A 203 10.46 -16.87 -5.86
N PRO A 204 11.61 -17.49 -5.49
CA PRO A 204 11.88 -18.88 -5.78
C PRO A 204 10.89 -19.83 -5.11
#